data_57fb270ca6e3744309fdc163ae036115
#
_entry.id   57fb270ca6e3744309fdc163ae036115
#
_cell.length_a   1.000
_cell.length_b   1.000
_cell.length_c   1.000
_cell.angle_alpha   90.00
_cell.angle_beta   90.00
_cell.angle_gamma   90.00
#
_symmetry.space_group_name_H-M   'P 1'
#
loop_
_entity.id
_entity.type
_entity.pdbx_description
1 polymer ?
#
loop_
_entity_poly.entity_id
_entity_poly.type
_entity_poly.pdbx_seq_one_letter_code
_entity_poly.pdbx_strand_id
1 'polypeptide(L)'
;MNGYIRDTINLLTWNDVEKFIDDTWSIKPSYFEKAIQGNYPKDAFSKGQLASKVWLLSNLPKSHIDHLPLDLIIAILGCWIGTLVDPIIESTSASRVYGIDIDPNAIELAEKFNQHHVQDGWKFKGVVADASVLDTRLMEFETSGELISVKPNMIVNTSCEHMDTHWFDTAADDQLIIMQTNDSEGYDGHVNTCKTIEEMFSKYPMQKRMYAGTMKTPAYTRFMQIGYR
;
A
#
# COMPACT_ATOMS: atom_id res chain seq x y z
N MET A 1 -35.43 -3.27 -1.66
CA MET A 1 -35.02 -2.48 -0.49
C MET A 1 -33.54 -2.26 -0.60
N ASN A 2 -33.13 -1.08 -1.11
CA ASN A 2 -31.72 -0.73 -1.25
C ASN A 2 -31.16 -0.38 0.13
N GLY A 3 -30.43 -1.33 0.73
CA GLY A 3 -29.65 -1.05 1.92
C GLY A 3 -28.43 -0.21 1.53
N TYR A 4 -28.55 1.10 1.61
CA TYR A 4 -27.40 1.98 1.65
C TYR A 4 -26.57 1.59 2.88
N ILE A 5 -25.47 0.90 2.67
CA ILE A 5 -24.39 0.85 3.66
C ILE A 5 -23.93 2.31 3.75
N ARG A 6 -24.24 2.98 4.84
CA ARG A 6 -23.71 4.31 5.13
C ARG A 6 -22.19 4.14 5.18
N ASP A 7 -21.49 4.76 4.21
CA ASP A 7 -20.05 4.85 4.21
C ASP A 7 -19.60 5.40 5.58
N THR A 8 -19.05 4.55 6.42
CA THR A 8 -18.57 5.00 7.73
C THR A 8 -17.20 5.61 7.52
N ILE A 9 -17.10 6.91 7.70
CA ILE A 9 -15.82 7.63 7.70
C ILE A 9 -15.26 7.58 9.12
N ASN A 10 -14.11 6.93 9.29
CA ASN A 10 -13.43 6.85 10.57
C ASN A 10 -12.36 7.94 10.67
N LEU A 11 -12.48 8.76 11.70
CA LEU A 11 -11.49 9.80 12.03
C LEU A 11 -10.57 9.27 13.13
N LEU A 12 -9.27 9.21 12.84
CA LEU A 12 -8.23 8.91 13.82
C LEU A 12 -7.47 10.18 14.18
N THR A 13 -7.21 10.38 15.45
CA THR A 13 -6.30 11.43 15.90
C THR A 13 -4.86 10.92 15.88
N TRP A 14 -3.90 11.86 15.85
CA TRP A 14 -2.48 11.50 15.93
C TRP A 14 -2.14 10.73 17.22
N ASN A 15 -2.76 11.08 18.33
CA ASN A 15 -2.57 10.38 19.61
C ASN A 15 -3.05 8.92 19.56
N ASP A 16 -4.17 8.65 18.85
CA ASP A 16 -4.65 7.27 18.66
C ASP A 16 -3.65 6.46 17.85
N VAL A 17 -3.05 7.10 16.83
CA VAL A 17 -2.05 6.48 15.97
C VAL A 17 -0.73 6.25 16.72
N GLU A 18 -0.25 7.24 17.51
CA GLU A 18 0.96 7.08 18.33
C GLU A 18 0.83 5.91 19.31
N LYS A 19 -0.27 5.87 20.04
CA LYS A 19 -0.55 4.78 20.98
C LYS A 19 -0.58 3.42 20.27
N PHE A 20 -1.19 3.36 19.09
CA PHE A 20 -1.28 2.14 18.32
C PHE A 20 0.10 1.69 17.77
N ILE A 21 0.94 2.63 17.35
CA ILE A 21 2.32 2.33 16.94
C ILE A 21 3.10 1.78 18.13
N ASP A 22 3.05 2.43 19.27
CA ASP A 22 3.76 1.99 20.46
C ASP A 22 3.30 0.60 20.91
N ASP A 23 2.01 0.32 20.87
CA ASP A 23 1.44 -0.99 21.23
C ASP A 23 1.80 -2.10 20.21
N THR A 24 1.87 -1.76 18.93
CA THR A 24 2.07 -2.75 17.83
C THR A 24 3.55 -2.98 17.53
N TRP A 25 4.37 -1.94 17.56
CA TRP A 25 5.81 -2.01 17.24
C TRP A 25 6.67 -2.45 18.42
N SER A 26 6.19 -2.34 19.65
CA SER A 26 6.84 -2.96 20.81
C SER A 26 6.96 -4.50 20.67
N ILE A 27 6.16 -5.09 19.77
CA ILE A 27 6.13 -6.53 19.51
C ILE A 27 7.23 -6.98 18.53
N LYS A 28 7.81 -6.07 17.70
CA LYS A 28 8.84 -6.41 16.70
C LYS A 28 10.08 -5.50 16.76
N PRO A 29 10.94 -5.62 17.79
CA PRO A 29 12.21 -4.88 17.86
C PRO A 29 13.10 -5.11 16.64
N SER A 30 13.07 -6.31 16.06
CA SER A 30 13.89 -6.70 14.90
C SER A 30 13.68 -5.84 13.65
N TYR A 31 12.51 -5.22 13.49
CA TYR A 31 12.22 -4.37 12.36
C TYR A 31 12.97 -3.03 12.44
N PHE A 32 13.02 -2.43 13.62
CA PHE A 32 13.81 -1.21 13.87
C PHE A 32 15.31 -1.48 13.90
N GLU A 33 15.72 -2.63 14.40
CA GLU A 33 17.13 -3.02 14.41
C GLU A 33 17.66 -3.15 12.98
N LYS A 34 16.91 -3.75 12.07
CA LYS A 34 17.26 -3.79 10.64
C LYS A 34 17.38 -2.38 10.04
N ALA A 35 16.48 -1.47 10.41
CA ALA A 35 16.51 -0.09 9.94
C ALA A 35 17.74 0.68 10.41
N ILE A 36 18.17 0.45 11.67
CA ILE A 36 19.33 1.11 12.28
C ILE A 36 20.64 0.51 11.76
N GLN A 37 20.70 -0.79 11.57
CA GLN A 37 21.90 -1.51 11.11
C GLN A 37 22.12 -1.38 9.59
N GLY A 38 21.06 -1.15 8.81
CA GLY A 38 21.12 -0.92 7.37
C GLY A 38 21.25 0.56 7.05
N ASN A 39 21.89 0.87 5.92
CA ASN A 39 21.98 2.25 5.41
C ASN A 39 20.69 2.61 4.64
N TYR A 40 19.53 2.50 5.33
CA TYR A 40 18.21 2.79 4.77
C TYR A 40 17.81 4.25 4.99
N PRO A 41 16.98 4.84 4.10
CA PRO A 41 16.43 6.18 4.28
C PRO A 41 15.66 6.28 5.60
N LYS A 42 16.09 7.18 6.48
CA LYS A 42 15.48 7.34 7.82
C LYS A 42 14.00 7.72 7.74
N ASP A 43 13.60 8.45 6.70
CA ASP A 43 12.22 8.87 6.50
C ASP A 43 11.26 7.69 6.30
N ALA A 44 11.72 6.58 5.72
CA ALA A 44 10.91 5.36 5.56
C ALA A 44 10.41 4.79 6.90
N PHE A 45 11.07 5.15 8.00
CA PHE A 45 10.76 4.75 9.37
C PHE A 45 10.26 5.91 10.22
N SER A 46 9.90 7.04 9.59
CA SER A 46 9.27 8.14 10.29
C SER A 46 7.91 7.73 10.87
N LYS A 47 7.51 8.38 11.97
CA LYS A 47 6.21 8.10 12.62
C LYS A 47 5.05 8.19 11.63
N GLY A 48 5.07 9.16 10.71
CA GLY A 48 4.03 9.31 9.68
C GLY A 48 3.97 8.14 8.71
N GLN A 49 5.13 7.64 8.25
CA GLN A 49 5.22 6.49 7.37
C GLN A 49 4.77 5.20 8.05
N LEU A 50 5.18 4.99 9.30
CA LEU A 50 4.78 3.83 10.07
C LEU A 50 3.28 3.87 10.40
N ALA A 51 2.78 5.02 10.85
CA ALA A 51 1.38 5.23 11.17
C ALA A 51 0.45 4.89 10.01
N SER A 52 0.80 5.33 8.80
CA SER A 52 -0.01 5.05 7.60
C SER A 52 -0.13 3.55 7.32
N LYS A 53 0.95 2.80 7.49
CA LYS A 53 0.98 1.35 7.28
C LYS A 53 0.22 0.59 8.36
N VAL A 54 0.42 0.97 9.63
CA VAL A 54 -0.30 0.40 10.76
C VAL A 54 -1.81 0.66 10.61
N TRP A 55 -2.19 1.88 10.24
CA TRP A 55 -3.59 2.22 9.98
C TRP A 55 -4.19 1.37 8.86
N LEU A 56 -3.46 1.17 7.76
CA LEU A 56 -3.87 0.28 6.68
C LEU A 56 -4.11 -1.14 7.18
N LEU A 57 -3.12 -1.74 7.86
CA LEU A 57 -3.16 -3.12 8.33
C LEU A 57 -4.30 -3.37 9.33
N SER A 58 -4.61 -2.36 10.17
CA SER A 58 -5.69 -2.44 11.16
C SER A 58 -7.09 -2.43 10.53
N ASN A 59 -7.20 -1.91 9.32
CA ASN A 59 -8.46 -1.79 8.60
C ASN A 59 -8.57 -2.76 7.42
N LEU A 60 -7.65 -3.71 7.31
CA LEU A 60 -7.77 -4.79 6.32
C LEU A 60 -9.10 -5.52 6.52
N PRO A 61 -9.89 -5.72 5.46
CA PRO A 61 -11.15 -6.45 5.53
C PRO A 61 -10.89 -7.96 5.64
N LYS A 62 -10.39 -8.41 6.81
CA LYS A 62 -9.92 -9.79 7.05
C LYS A 62 -10.91 -10.84 6.58
N SER A 63 -12.19 -10.72 6.99
CA SER A 63 -13.24 -11.67 6.57
C SER A 63 -13.43 -11.73 5.06
N HIS A 64 -13.00 -10.71 4.31
CA HIS A 64 -13.08 -10.69 2.86
C HIS A 64 -11.81 -11.25 2.23
N ILE A 65 -10.65 -10.92 2.80
CA ILE A 65 -9.35 -11.44 2.38
C ILE A 65 -9.31 -12.96 2.54
N ASP A 66 -9.89 -13.50 3.61
CA ASP A 66 -9.98 -14.95 3.86
C ASP A 66 -10.79 -15.71 2.78
N HIS A 67 -11.57 -15.01 1.96
CA HIS A 67 -12.33 -15.56 0.83
C HIS A 67 -11.65 -15.32 -0.54
N LEU A 68 -10.52 -14.61 -0.57
CA LEU A 68 -9.71 -14.49 -1.78
C LEU A 68 -9.03 -15.85 -2.11
N PRO A 69 -8.54 -16.02 -3.34
CA PRO A 69 -7.88 -17.25 -3.74
C PRO A 69 -6.72 -17.64 -2.82
N LEU A 70 -6.49 -18.94 -2.64
CA LEU A 70 -5.36 -19.45 -1.82
C LEU A 70 -3.99 -19.03 -2.36
N ASP A 71 -3.92 -18.76 -3.65
CA ASP A 71 -2.75 -18.19 -4.34
C ASP A 71 -2.80 -16.67 -4.44
N LEU A 72 -3.19 -16.02 -3.35
CA LEU A 72 -3.32 -14.56 -3.25
C LEU A 72 -2.05 -13.85 -3.71
N ILE A 73 -2.19 -13.06 -4.78
CA ILE A 73 -1.14 -12.23 -5.35
C ILE A 73 -1.44 -10.76 -5.04
N ILE A 74 -0.48 -10.07 -4.43
CA ILE A 74 -0.59 -8.66 -4.07
C ILE A 74 0.40 -7.84 -4.90
N ALA A 75 -0.06 -6.72 -5.46
CA ALA A 75 0.79 -5.69 -6.05
C ALA A 75 0.85 -4.46 -5.13
N ILE A 76 2.04 -4.02 -4.77
CA ILE A 76 2.26 -2.77 -4.01
C ILE A 76 2.86 -1.75 -4.97
N LEU A 77 2.09 -0.73 -5.32
CA LEU A 77 2.50 0.34 -6.23
C LEU A 77 3.20 1.48 -5.45
N GLY A 78 4.33 1.98 -5.96
CA GLY A 78 5.16 2.93 -5.24
C GLY A 78 5.68 2.32 -3.94
N CYS A 79 6.25 1.12 -4.01
CA CYS A 79 6.61 0.36 -2.80
C CYS A 79 7.83 0.93 -2.04
N TRP A 80 8.57 1.86 -2.68
CA TRP A 80 9.80 2.43 -2.15
C TRP A 80 10.75 1.32 -1.67
N ILE A 81 11.26 1.40 -0.43
CA ILE A 81 12.15 0.38 0.15
C ILE A 81 11.39 -0.82 0.75
N GLY A 82 10.12 -1.02 0.41
CA GLY A 82 9.35 -2.22 0.74
C GLY A 82 9.00 -2.39 2.23
N THR A 83 8.88 -1.29 3.01
CA THR A 83 8.56 -1.38 4.45
C THR A 83 7.16 -1.93 4.75
N LEU A 84 6.26 -2.00 3.77
CA LEU A 84 4.93 -2.62 3.92
C LEU A 84 4.94 -4.12 3.59
N VAL A 85 5.95 -4.64 2.91
CA VAL A 85 5.98 -6.02 2.38
C VAL A 85 5.84 -7.07 3.48
N ASP A 86 6.74 -7.05 4.46
CA ASP A 86 6.72 -8.02 5.56
C ASP A 86 5.42 -7.95 6.37
N PRO A 87 4.96 -6.76 6.82
CA PRO A 87 3.71 -6.66 7.56
C PRO A 87 2.47 -7.12 6.77
N ILE A 88 2.41 -6.91 5.46
CA ILE A 88 1.24 -7.34 4.68
C ILE A 88 1.26 -8.85 4.42
N ILE A 89 2.43 -9.45 4.23
CA ILE A 89 2.57 -10.91 4.13
C ILE A 89 2.10 -11.58 5.43
N GLU A 90 2.49 -11.03 6.58
CA GLU A 90 2.08 -11.58 7.87
C GLU A 90 0.58 -11.36 8.19
N SER A 91 0.00 -10.27 7.66
CA SER A 91 -1.40 -9.94 7.91
C SER A 91 -2.38 -10.61 6.94
N THR A 92 -1.85 -11.26 5.90
CA THR A 92 -2.63 -11.89 4.84
C THR A 92 -2.08 -13.29 4.54
N SER A 93 -2.79 -14.07 3.74
CA SER A 93 -2.31 -15.36 3.23
C SER A 93 -1.59 -15.23 1.88
N ALA A 94 -0.95 -14.09 1.62
CA ALA A 94 -0.31 -13.83 0.34
C ALA A 94 0.71 -14.90 -0.04
N SER A 95 0.55 -15.48 -1.22
CA SER A 95 1.50 -16.41 -1.82
C SER A 95 2.64 -15.65 -2.51
N ARG A 96 2.31 -14.48 -3.08
CA ARG A 96 3.26 -13.61 -3.79
C ARG A 96 2.93 -12.13 -3.54
N VAL A 97 3.97 -11.33 -3.36
CA VAL A 97 3.90 -9.86 -3.31
C VAL A 97 4.88 -9.30 -4.33
N TYR A 98 4.38 -8.47 -5.23
CA TYR A 98 5.19 -7.71 -6.18
C TYR A 98 5.24 -6.25 -5.69
N GLY A 99 6.45 -5.76 -5.42
CA GLY A 99 6.69 -4.36 -5.09
C GLY A 99 7.15 -3.62 -6.33
N ILE A 100 6.36 -2.66 -6.80
CA ILE A 100 6.62 -1.89 -8.00
C ILE A 100 7.09 -0.49 -7.61
N ASP A 101 8.22 -0.06 -8.14
CA ASP A 101 8.71 1.32 -8.01
C ASP A 101 9.51 1.71 -9.25
N ILE A 102 9.48 3.00 -9.58
CA ILE A 102 10.22 3.54 -10.73
C ILE A 102 11.72 3.68 -10.44
N ASP A 103 12.11 3.80 -9.16
CA ASP A 103 13.50 3.94 -8.74
C ASP A 103 14.17 2.58 -8.55
N PRO A 104 15.15 2.20 -9.40
CA PRO A 104 15.86 0.93 -9.25
C PRO A 104 16.63 0.82 -7.92
N ASN A 105 17.09 1.94 -7.33
CA ASN A 105 17.77 1.90 -6.04
C ASN A 105 16.78 1.60 -4.91
N ALA A 106 15.55 2.11 -4.99
CA ALA A 106 14.48 1.78 -4.05
C ALA A 106 14.17 0.29 -4.10
N ILE A 107 14.08 -0.31 -5.29
CA ILE A 107 13.83 -1.74 -5.49
C ILE A 107 14.98 -2.60 -4.95
N GLU A 108 16.24 -2.23 -5.19
CA GLU A 108 17.39 -2.94 -4.61
C GLU A 108 17.33 -2.94 -3.08
N LEU A 109 17.03 -1.78 -2.49
CA LEU A 109 16.86 -1.65 -1.04
C LEU A 109 15.65 -2.45 -0.53
N ALA A 110 14.53 -2.49 -1.29
CA ALA A 110 13.34 -3.25 -0.93
C ALA A 110 13.62 -4.75 -0.89
N GLU A 111 14.33 -5.30 -1.88
CA GLU A 111 14.71 -6.70 -1.91
C GLU A 111 15.71 -7.04 -0.78
N LYS A 112 16.67 -6.17 -0.53
CA LYS A 112 17.61 -6.32 0.59
C LYS A 112 16.91 -6.28 1.95
N PHE A 113 15.99 -5.35 2.15
CA PHE A 113 15.22 -5.19 3.39
C PHE A 113 14.35 -6.41 3.67
N ASN A 114 13.74 -6.97 2.61
CA ASN A 114 12.86 -8.14 2.66
C ASN A 114 13.54 -9.44 2.21
N GLN A 115 14.87 -9.54 2.36
CA GLN A 115 15.69 -10.64 1.84
C GLN A 115 15.18 -12.04 2.22
N HIS A 116 14.62 -12.19 3.42
CA HIS A 116 14.04 -13.46 3.87
C HIS A 116 12.81 -13.89 3.06
N HIS A 117 12.06 -12.94 2.48
CA HIS A 117 10.96 -13.24 1.56
C HIS A 117 11.40 -13.41 0.10
N VAL A 118 12.59 -12.92 -0.26
CA VAL A 118 13.18 -13.10 -1.59
C VAL A 118 13.82 -14.49 -1.73
N GLN A 119 14.53 -14.94 -0.69
CA GLN A 119 15.32 -16.18 -0.73
C GLN A 119 14.50 -17.43 -0.47
N ASP A 120 13.52 -17.38 0.42
CA ASP A 120 12.78 -18.56 0.90
C ASP A 120 11.52 -18.80 0.07
N GLY A 121 11.69 -19.44 -1.10
CA GLY A 121 10.60 -19.75 -2.04
C GLY A 121 9.98 -18.53 -2.72
N TRP A 122 10.67 -17.42 -2.66
CA TRP A 122 10.33 -16.04 -3.05
C TRP A 122 8.83 -15.67 -2.92
N LYS A 123 8.48 -15.17 -1.77
CA LYS A 123 7.19 -14.53 -1.55
C LYS A 123 7.17 -13.07 -1.98
N PHE A 124 8.34 -12.43 -2.07
CA PHE A 124 8.49 -11.04 -2.50
C PHE A 124 9.40 -10.92 -3.72
N LYS A 125 8.99 -10.07 -4.66
CA LYS A 125 9.76 -9.68 -5.85
C LYS A 125 9.66 -8.19 -6.05
N GLY A 126 10.81 -7.51 -6.10
CA GLY A 126 10.92 -6.12 -6.53
C GLY A 126 10.86 -6.01 -8.05
N VAL A 127 10.17 -5.02 -8.56
CA VAL A 127 10.00 -4.75 -10.01
C VAL A 127 10.25 -3.28 -10.26
N VAL A 128 11.23 -2.98 -11.11
CA VAL A 128 11.47 -1.61 -11.58
C VAL A 128 10.51 -1.32 -12.72
N ALA A 129 9.46 -0.54 -12.44
CA ALA A 129 8.49 -0.13 -13.44
C ALA A 129 7.75 1.14 -13.00
N ASP A 130 7.27 1.91 -13.97
CA ASP A 130 6.44 3.07 -13.74
C ASP A 130 4.98 2.64 -13.54
N ALA A 131 4.48 2.73 -12.31
CA ALA A 131 3.11 2.38 -11.97
C ALA A 131 2.07 3.25 -12.69
N SER A 132 2.44 4.46 -13.15
CA SER A 132 1.54 5.36 -13.88
C SER A 132 1.14 4.85 -15.26
N VAL A 133 1.91 3.92 -15.83
CA VAL A 133 1.65 3.36 -17.18
C VAL A 133 1.32 1.86 -17.17
N LEU A 134 1.36 1.20 -16.01
CA LEU A 134 1.02 -0.21 -15.89
C LEU A 134 -0.50 -0.44 -16.03
N ASP A 135 -0.87 -1.44 -16.83
CA ASP A 135 -2.22 -2.02 -16.76
C ASP A 135 -2.29 -2.94 -15.54
N THR A 136 -2.93 -2.45 -14.46
CA THR A 136 -3.00 -3.19 -13.18
C THR A 136 -3.95 -4.39 -13.23
N ARG A 137 -4.81 -4.49 -14.26
CA ARG A 137 -5.64 -5.67 -14.51
C ARG A 137 -4.81 -6.90 -14.86
N LEU A 138 -3.74 -6.68 -15.66
CA LEU A 138 -2.75 -7.67 -16.02
C LEU A 138 -1.41 -6.96 -16.20
N MET A 139 -0.57 -7.01 -15.18
CA MET A 139 0.75 -6.38 -15.21
C MET A 139 1.72 -7.24 -16.02
N GLU A 140 2.44 -6.60 -16.94
CA GLU A 140 3.50 -7.25 -17.71
C GLU A 140 4.81 -6.49 -17.48
N PHE A 141 5.85 -7.21 -17.11
CA PHE A 141 7.18 -6.65 -16.90
C PHE A 141 8.26 -7.68 -17.17
N GLU A 142 9.42 -7.18 -17.59
CA GLU A 142 10.61 -8.00 -17.79
C GLU A 142 11.41 -8.09 -16.49
N THR A 143 11.81 -9.30 -16.11
CA THR A 143 12.69 -9.54 -14.98
C THR A 143 13.62 -10.72 -15.30
N SER A 144 14.91 -10.54 -15.07
CA SER A 144 15.95 -11.56 -15.37
C SER A 144 15.93 -12.06 -16.82
N GLY A 145 15.51 -11.22 -17.78
CA GLY A 145 15.40 -11.57 -19.20
C GLY A 145 14.15 -12.36 -19.58
N GLU A 146 13.19 -12.50 -18.68
CA GLU A 146 11.91 -13.15 -18.93
C GLU A 146 10.77 -12.15 -18.80
N LEU A 147 9.80 -12.23 -19.73
CA LEU A 147 8.55 -11.49 -19.63
C LEU A 147 7.62 -12.23 -18.67
N ILE A 148 7.21 -11.55 -17.62
CA ILE A 148 6.28 -12.07 -16.63
C ILE A 148 4.96 -11.35 -16.76
N SER A 149 3.85 -12.10 -16.82
CA SER A 149 2.49 -11.58 -16.76
C SER A 149 1.85 -11.95 -15.42
N VAL A 150 1.33 -10.96 -14.69
CA VAL A 150 0.77 -11.13 -13.35
C VAL A 150 -0.60 -10.48 -13.27
N LYS A 151 -1.61 -11.25 -12.86
CA LYS A 151 -2.92 -10.71 -12.46
C LYS A 151 -2.98 -10.65 -10.94
N PRO A 152 -2.79 -9.48 -10.30
CA PRO A 152 -2.94 -9.38 -8.85
C PRO A 152 -4.41 -9.51 -8.43
N ASN A 153 -4.65 -10.14 -7.28
CA ASN A 153 -5.97 -10.19 -6.64
C ASN A 153 -6.20 -8.95 -5.76
N MET A 154 -5.10 -8.37 -5.29
CA MET A 154 -5.12 -7.17 -4.44
C MET A 154 -4.09 -6.16 -4.94
N ILE A 155 -4.49 -4.91 -5.02
CA ILE A 155 -3.63 -3.76 -5.34
C ILE A 155 -3.56 -2.88 -4.11
N VAL A 156 -2.34 -2.57 -3.67
CA VAL A 156 -2.08 -1.64 -2.58
C VAL A 156 -1.29 -0.46 -3.11
N ASN A 157 -1.82 0.74 -2.93
CA ASN A 157 -1.14 1.98 -3.29
C ASN A 157 -1.22 2.98 -2.13
N THR A 158 -0.12 3.17 -1.42
CA THR A 158 -0.02 4.14 -0.32
C THR A 158 0.66 5.45 -0.73
N SER A 159 0.83 5.64 -2.04
CA SER A 159 1.58 6.73 -2.67
C SER A 159 0.81 7.34 -3.85
N CYS A 160 -0.53 7.37 -3.76
CA CYS A 160 -1.39 7.87 -4.85
C CYS A 160 -1.09 9.32 -5.22
N GLU A 161 -0.58 10.13 -4.28
CA GLU A 161 -0.17 11.50 -4.50
C GLU A 161 0.99 11.67 -5.49
N HIS A 162 1.77 10.61 -5.74
CA HIS A 162 2.93 10.62 -6.63
C HIS A 162 2.64 10.18 -8.06
N MET A 163 1.43 9.74 -8.38
CA MET A 163 1.09 9.21 -9.70
C MET A 163 -0.33 9.60 -10.11
N ASP A 164 -0.62 9.52 -11.41
CA ASP A 164 -1.97 9.78 -11.93
C ASP A 164 -2.96 8.65 -11.57
N THR A 165 -4.17 8.68 -12.14
CA THR A 165 -5.21 7.69 -11.86
C THR A 165 -5.17 6.46 -12.76
N HIS A 166 -4.27 6.38 -13.73
CA HIS A 166 -4.26 5.32 -14.75
C HIS A 166 -4.22 3.91 -14.12
N TRP A 167 -3.39 3.71 -13.11
CA TRP A 167 -3.30 2.45 -12.38
C TRP A 167 -4.65 2.01 -11.78
N PHE A 168 -5.47 2.98 -11.34
CA PHE A 168 -6.81 2.71 -10.81
C PHE A 168 -7.80 2.47 -11.95
N ASP A 169 -7.71 3.25 -13.03
CA ASP A 169 -8.60 3.15 -14.18
C ASP A 169 -8.44 1.82 -14.94
N THR A 170 -7.28 1.20 -14.88
CA THR A 170 -7.01 -0.11 -15.49
C THR A 170 -7.33 -1.29 -14.56
N ALA A 171 -7.55 -1.07 -13.27
CA ALA A 171 -7.86 -2.15 -12.34
C ALA A 171 -9.15 -2.89 -12.71
N ALA A 172 -9.16 -4.20 -12.53
CA ALA A 172 -10.35 -5.02 -12.77
C ALA A 172 -11.33 -4.95 -11.59
N ASP A 173 -12.62 -5.13 -11.87
CA ASP A 173 -13.69 -5.04 -10.87
C ASP A 173 -13.58 -6.11 -9.77
N ASP A 174 -12.86 -7.21 -10.02
CA ASP A 174 -12.63 -8.29 -9.07
C ASP A 174 -11.35 -8.13 -8.22
N GLN A 175 -10.59 -7.05 -8.43
CA GLN A 175 -9.38 -6.76 -7.65
C GLN A 175 -9.72 -5.92 -6.41
N LEU A 176 -9.29 -6.38 -5.23
CA LEU A 176 -9.42 -5.59 -4.01
C LEU A 176 -8.39 -4.46 -4.03
N ILE A 177 -8.86 -3.23 -3.95
CA ILE A 177 -8.02 -2.03 -3.97
C ILE A 177 -7.93 -1.46 -2.55
N ILE A 178 -6.70 -1.24 -2.09
CA ILE A 178 -6.37 -0.54 -0.85
C ILE A 178 -5.52 0.66 -1.24
N MET A 179 -5.97 1.86 -0.93
CA MET A 179 -5.27 3.04 -1.37
C MET A 179 -5.25 4.16 -0.34
N GLN A 180 -4.15 4.91 -0.33
CA GLN A 180 -3.99 6.09 0.49
C GLN A 180 -3.44 7.25 -0.36
N THR A 181 -3.87 8.47 -0.01
CA THR A 181 -3.34 9.74 -0.49
C THR A 181 -3.29 10.74 0.65
N ASN A 182 -2.82 11.96 0.41
CA ASN A 182 -2.77 13.02 1.41
C ASN A 182 -3.08 14.39 0.80
N ASP A 183 -3.23 15.41 1.67
CA ASP A 183 -3.48 16.83 1.30
C ASP A 183 -2.20 17.67 1.21
N SER A 184 -1.02 17.05 1.24
CA SER A 184 0.26 17.73 1.30
C SER A 184 0.67 18.26 -0.07
N GLU A 185 0.31 19.50 -0.36
CA GLU A 185 0.75 20.23 -1.55
C GLU A 185 2.15 20.83 -1.32
N GLY A 186 2.95 20.94 -2.38
CA GLY A 186 4.25 21.64 -2.34
C GLY A 186 5.46 20.76 -2.02
N TYR A 187 5.28 19.45 -1.92
CA TYR A 187 6.40 18.51 -1.97
C TYR A 187 6.71 18.11 -3.41
N ASP A 188 7.99 18.04 -3.74
CA ASP A 188 8.43 17.57 -5.05
C ASP A 188 7.88 16.17 -5.33
N GLY A 189 7.30 15.98 -6.52
CA GLY A 189 6.69 14.72 -6.93
C GLY A 189 5.25 14.49 -6.47
N HIS A 190 4.64 15.41 -5.69
CA HIS A 190 3.22 15.35 -5.38
C HIS A 190 2.40 15.96 -6.52
N VAL A 191 1.92 15.13 -7.41
CA VAL A 191 1.18 15.53 -8.62
C VAL A 191 -0.32 15.32 -8.50
N ASN A 192 -0.77 14.50 -7.53
CA ASN A 192 -2.17 14.05 -7.43
C ASN A 192 -2.66 13.93 -5.97
N THR A 193 -2.47 14.99 -5.20
CA THR A 193 -2.99 15.10 -3.82
C THR A 193 -4.52 15.21 -3.81
N CYS A 194 -5.15 14.93 -2.66
CA CYS A 194 -6.56 15.20 -2.40
C CYS A 194 -6.69 16.11 -1.18
N LYS A 195 -7.52 17.14 -1.26
CA LYS A 195 -7.77 18.09 -0.15
C LYS A 195 -8.77 17.55 0.86
N THR A 196 -9.66 16.69 0.40
CA THR A 196 -10.70 16.08 1.23
C THR A 196 -10.90 14.61 0.84
N ILE A 197 -11.57 13.87 1.70
CA ILE A 197 -11.92 12.47 1.40
C ILE A 197 -12.96 12.38 0.26
N GLU A 198 -13.82 13.38 0.12
CA GLU A 198 -14.81 13.46 -0.96
C GLU A 198 -14.12 13.67 -2.31
N GLU A 199 -13.04 14.45 -2.34
CA GLU A 199 -12.22 14.60 -3.54
C GLU A 199 -11.56 13.26 -3.90
N MET A 200 -11.04 12.52 -2.93
CA MET A 200 -10.52 11.17 -3.15
C MET A 200 -11.60 10.25 -3.75
N PHE A 201 -12.84 10.30 -3.23
CA PHE A 201 -13.94 9.50 -3.75
C PHE A 201 -14.31 9.85 -5.18
N SER A 202 -14.17 11.12 -5.56
CA SER A 202 -14.43 11.60 -6.91
C SER A 202 -13.33 11.21 -7.89
N LYS A 203 -12.06 11.24 -7.46
CA LYS A 203 -10.91 10.82 -8.27
C LYS A 203 -10.84 9.30 -8.46
N TYR A 204 -11.23 8.56 -7.43
CA TYR A 204 -11.13 7.10 -7.37
C TYR A 204 -12.48 6.49 -6.97
N PRO A 205 -13.47 6.50 -7.88
CA PRO A 205 -14.82 6.03 -7.58
C PRO A 205 -14.84 4.50 -7.42
N MET A 206 -15.31 4.03 -6.25
CA MET A 206 -15.49 2.61 -5.97
C MET A 206 -16.97 2.24 -6.01
N GLN A 207 -17.33 1.18 -6.71
CA GLN A 207 -18.70 0.63 -6.71
C GLN A 207 -19.05 0.00 -5.36
N LYS A 208 -18.06 -0.67 -4.74
CA LYS A 208 -18.22 -1.26 -3.43
C LYS A 208 -17.09 -0.78 -2.51
N ARG A 209 -17.39 0.23 -1.67
CA ARG A 209 -16.47 0.71 -0.65
C ARG A 209 -16.70 -0.04 0.65
N MET A 210 -15.65 -0.67 1.18
CA MET A 210 -15.67 -1.46 2.41
C MET A 210 -15.17 -0.66 3.61
N TYR A 211 -14.25 0.28 3.36
CA TYR A 211 -13.71 1.18 4.36
C TYR A 211 -13.39 2.54 3.73
N ALA A 212 -13.57 3.59 4.51
CA ALA A 212 -13.03 4.91 4.23
C ALA A 212 -12.67 5.60 5.54
N GLY A 213 -11.59 6.35 5.55
CA GLY A 213 -11.14 7.04 6.75
C GLY A 213 -10.18 8.19 6.48
N THR A 214 -9.98 8.98 7.53
CA THR A 214 -9.08 10.13 7.55
C THR A 214 -8.20 10.05 8.78
N MET A 215 -6.90 10.23 8.59
CA MET A 215 -5.90 10.27 9.65
C MET A 215 -5.19 11.64 9.63
N LYS A 216 -5.33 12.40 10.72
CA LYS A 216 -4.62 13.68 10.88
C LYS A 216 -3.24 13.43 11.46
N THR A 217 -2.21 13.91 10.78
CA THR A 217 -0.84 14.00 11.28
C THR A 217 -0.50 15.45 11.65
N PRO A 218 0.61 15.73 12.34
CA PRO A 218 1.03 17.11 12.57
C PRO A 218 1.33 17.93 11.31
N ALA A 219 1.67 17.25 10.18
CA ALA A 219 2.10 17.92 8.95
C ALA A 219 1.05 17.93 7.84
N TYR A 220 0.19 16.89 7.77
CA TYR A 220 -0.81 16.71 6.71
C TYR A 220 -1.95 15.80 7.17
N THR A 221 -3.01 15.80 6.39
CA THR A 221 -4.11 14.83 6.52
C THR A 221 -3.96 13.71 5.48
N ARG A 222 -4.03 12.46 5.92
CA ARG A 222 -4.01 11.29 5.04
C ARG A 222 -5.42 10.71 4.92
N PHE A 223 -5.77 10.31 3.72
CA PHE A 223 -7.04 9.67 3.39
C PHE A 223 -6.81 8.24 2.96
N MET A 224 -7.73 7.35 3.29
CA MET A 224 -7.70 5.95 2.87
C MET A 224 -9.07 5.49 2.45
N GLN A 225 -9.13 4.68 1.40
CA GLN A 225 -10.31 3.87 1.08
C GLN A 225 -9.90 2.46 0.67
N ILE A 226 -10.79 1.50 0.94
CA ILE A 226 -10.64 0.09 0.62
C ILE A 226 -11.94 -0.40 -0.03
N GLY A 227 -11.83 -1.10 -1.15
CA GLY A 227 -13.00 -1.62 -1.85
C GLY A 227 -12.70 -2.13 -3.24
N TYR A 228 -13.72 -2.18 -4.06
CA TYR A 228 -13.71 -2.61 -5.45
C TYR A 228 -14.15 -1.48 -6.36
N ARG A 229 -13.54 -1.41 -7.51
CA ARG A 229 -13.89 -0.45 -8.56
C ARG A 229 -15.30 -0.68 -9.11
#